data_adb7992eacf3c480bec0455906131fd9
#
_entry.id   adb7992eacf3c480bec0455906131fd9
#
_cell.length_a   1.000
_cell.length_b   1.000
_cell.length_c   1.000
_cell.angle_alpha   90.00
_cell.angle_beta   90.00
_cell.angle_gamma   90.00
#
_symmetry.space_group_name_H-M   'P 1'
#
loop_
_entity.id
_entity.type
_entity.pdbx_description
1 polymer ?
#
loop_
_entity_poly.entity_id
_entity_poly.type
_entity_poly.pdbx_seq_one_letter_code
_entity_poly.pdbx_strand_id
1 'polypeptide(L)'
;MNILKIFFLLFFIISFISCGKEEKITILKNENIEEQMIELYNEGYTEFLNGDTLYAAKKFNEAELIFPQSEWAPVAALMTAYAYYSQDYYGDAISE
;
A
#
# COMPACT_ATOMS: atom_id res chain seq x y z
N MET A 1 33.69 34.60 25.03
CA MET A 1 32.84 33.56 25.58
C MET A 1 31.35 33.74 25.27
N ASN A 2 30.85 34.95 25.17
CA ASN A 2 29.45 35.21 24.86
C ASN A 2 29.07 34.85 23.39
N ILE A 3 30.01 34.91 22.47
CA ILE A 3 29.80 34.58 21.05
C ILE A 3 29.56 33.07 20.89
N LEU A 4 30.24 32.24 21.68
CA LEU A 4 30.09 30.79 21.63
C LEU A 4 28.70 30.36 22.15
N LYS A 5 28.22 31.01 23.21
CA LYS A 5 26.88 30.78 23.76
C LYS A 5 25.77 31.22 22.81
N ILE A 6 25.96 32.34 22.13
CA ILE A 6 25.02 32.86 21.12
C ILE A 6 24.98 31.92 19.90
N PHE A 7 26.14 31.40 19.47
CA PHE A 7 26.23 30.46 18.37
C PHE A 7 25.55 29.14 18.69
N PHE A 8 25.68 28.65 19.93
CA PHE A 8 25.05 27.43 20.40
C PHE A 8 23.52 27.59 20.50
N LEU A 9 23.08 28.76 20.94
CA LEU A 9 21.67 29.11 21.04
C LEU A 9 21.02 29.25 19.65
N LEU A 10 21.75 29.84 18.71
CA LEU A 10 21.33 30.00 17.32
C LEU A 10 21.22 28.62 16.63
N PHE A 11 22.16 27.74 16.88
CA PHE A 11 22.16 26.37 16.36
C PHE A 11 20.97 25.55 16.90
N PHE A 12 20.60 25.78 18.17
CA PHE A 12 19.46 25.11 18.80
C PHE A 12 18.11 25.58 18.23
N ILE A 13 18.00 26.85 17.85
CA ILE A 13 16.78 27.43 17.27
C ILE A 13 16.54 26.92 15.84
N ILE A 14 17.61 26.67 15.09
CA ILE A 14 17.52 26.15 13.70
C ILE A 14 17.02 24.70 13.66
N SER A 15 17.25 23.95 14.73
CA SER A 15 16.81 22.54 14.81
C SER A 15 15.29 22.36 14.92
N PHE A 16 14.52 23.39 15.24
CA PHE A 16 13.07 23.30 15.42
C PHE A 16 12.24 23.62 14.16
N ILE A 17 12.87 24.06 13.06
CA ILE A 17 12.15 24.51 11.87
C ILE A 17 11.88 23.39 10.86
N SER A 18 12.38 22.16 11.12
CA SER A 18 12.39 21.08 10.12
C SER A 18 11.13 20.18 10.09
N CYS A 19 10.12 20.42 10.93
CA CYS A 19 9.03 19.43 11.08
C CYS A 19 7.68 19.78 10.43
N GLY A 20 7.55 20.91 9.70
CA GLY A 20 6.23 21.40 9.28
C GLY A 20 5.78 21.07 7.85
N LYS A 21 6.67 20.60 6.97
CA LYS A 21 6.34 20.45 5.55
C LYS A 21 6.13 19.00 5.09
N GLU A 22 6.54 18.01 5.88
CA GLU A 22 6.46 16.60 5.47
C GLU A 22 5.06 16.00 5.65
N GLU A 23 4.26 16.45 6.60
CA GLU A 23 2.92 15.89 6.88
C GLU A 23 1.93 16.09 5.73
N LYS A 24 1.91 17.27 5.08
CA LYS A 24 0.99 17.53 3.95
C LYS A 24 1.32 16.71 2.71
N ILE A 25 2.60 16.49 2.42
CA ILE A 25 3.05 15.71 1.28
C ILE A 25 2.74 14.22 1.53
N THR A 26 2.86 13.75 2.76
CA THR A 26 2.56 12.36 3.14
C THR A 26 1.07 12.07 3.03
N ILE A 27 0.19 12.98 3.43
CA ILE A 27 -1.27 12.82 3.31
C ILE A 27 -1.70 12.76 1.84
N LEU A 28 -1.22 13.66 0.99
CA LEU A 28 -1.53 13.67 -0.44
C LEU A 28 -1.01 12.41 -1.14
N LYS A 29 0.18 11.94 -0.76
CA LYS A 29 0.77 10.71 -1.28
C LYS A 29 -0.03 9.49 -0.85
N ASN A 30 -0.54 9.47 0.39
CA ASN A 30 -1.35 8.38 0.90
C ASN A 30 -2.71 8.29 0.20
N GLU A 31 -3.38 9.41 -0.07
CA GLU A 31 -4.63 9.43 -0.83
C GLU A 31 -4.43 8.86 -2.24
N ASN A 32 -3.37 9.26 -2.95
CA ASN A 32 -3.05 8.75 -4.26
C ASN A 32 -2.72 7.25 -4.24
N ILE A 33 -2.00 6.77 -3.23
CA ILE A 33 -1.69 5.35 -3.05
C ILE A 33 -2.96 4.55 -2.77
N GLU A 34 -3.89 5.08 -1.96
CA GLU A 34 -5.16 4.44 -1.69
C GLU A 34 -6.02 4.29 -2.96
N GLU A 35 -6.08 5.34 -3.79
CA GLU A 35 -6.76 5.27 -5.09
C GLU A 35 -6.16 4.20 -6.00
N GLN A 36 -4.84 4.13 -6.09
CA GLN A 36 -4.13 3.11 -6.86
C GLN A 36 -4.41 1.71 -6.33
N MET A 37 -4.49 1.54 -5.02
CA MET A 37 -4.83 0.29 -4.38
C MET A 37 -6.24 -0.16 -4.75
N ILE A 38 -7.23 0.74 -4.69
CA ILE A 38 -8.61 0.47 -5.05
C ILE A 38 -8.72 0.08 -6.53
N GLU A 39 -8.00 0.76 -7.40
CA GLU A 39 -7.94 0.46 -8.82
C GLU A 39 -7.41 -0.96 -9.09
N LEU A 40 -6.29 -1.31 -8.45
CA LEU A 40 -5.70 -2.65 -8.54
C LEU A 40 -6.66 -3.73 -8.00
N TYR A 41 -7.32 -3.46 -6.90
CA TYR A 41 -8.31 -4.37 -6.31
C TYR A 41 -9.47 -4.60 -7.27
N ASN A 42 -10.02 -3.55 -7.84
CA ASN A 42 -11.14 -3.63 -8.78
C ASN A 42 -10.76 -4.36 -10.06
N GLU A 43 -9.55 -4.15 -10.55
CA GLU A 43 -9.01 -4.87 -11.69
C GLU A 43 -8.90 -6.37 -11.39
N GLY A 44 -8.37 -6.72 -10.22
CA GLY A 44 -8.30 -8.11 -9.74
C GLY A 44 -9.68 -8.75 -9.63
N TYR A 45 -10.64 -8.03 -9.07
CA TYR A 45 -12.01 -8.52 -8.91
C TYR A 45 -12.68 -8.77 -10.26
N THR A 46 -12.50 -7.88 -11.23
CA THR A 46 -13.02 -8.04 -12.58
C THR A 46 -12.45 -9.30 -13.25
N GLU A 47 -11.15 -9.50 -13.17
CA GLU A 47 -10.50 -10.68 -13.74
C GLU A 47 -10.87 -11.97 -13.00
N PHE A 48 -11.11 -11.89 -11.69
CA PHE A 48 -11.62 -13.02 -10.92
C PHE A 48 -12.99 -13.47 -11.44
N LEU A 49 -13.89 -12.54 -11.69
CA LEU A 49 -15.21 -12.84 -12.24
C LEU A 49 -15.14 -13.39 -13.67
N ASN A 50 -14.13 -12.98 -14.44
CA ASN A 50 -13.90 -13.49 -15.78
C ASN A 50 -13.27 -14.89 -15.81
N GLY A 51 -12.88 -15.42 -14.66
CA GLY A 51 -12.27 -16.74 -14.51
C GLY A 51 -10.75 -16.77 -14.57
N ASP A 52 -10.09 -15.62 -14.73
CA ASP A 52 -8.63 -15.52 -14.70
C ASP A 52 -8.15 -15.34 -13.25
N THR A 53 -8.17 -16.42 -12.50
CA THR A 53 -7.86 -16.42 -11.07
C THR A 53 -6.39 -16.15 -10.78
N LEU A 54 -5.47 -16.57 -11.63
CA LEU A 54 -4.04 -16.28 -11.45
C LEU A 54 -3.73 -14.80 -11.63
N TYR A 55 -4.27 -14.19 -12.65
CA TYR A 55 -4.12 -12.76 -12.89
C TYR A 55 -4.79 -11.95 -11.78
N ALA A 56 -5.98 -12.38 -11.35
CA ALA A 56 -6.69 -11.78 -10.21
C ALA A 56 -5.85 -11.82 -8.93
N ALA A 57 -5.25 -12.98 -8.61
CA ALA A 57 -4.37 -13.13 -7.45
C ALA A 57 -3.19 -12.17 -7.50
N LYS A 58 -2.59 -12.00 -8.69
CA LYS A 58 -1.49 -11.06 -8.89
C LYS A 58 -1.93 -9.62 -8.58
N LYS A 59 -3.10 -9.21 -9.07
CA LYS A 59 -3.61 -7.86 -8.85
C LYS A 59 -4.01 -7.59 -7.40
N PHE A 60 -4.63 -8.55 -6.74
CA PHE A 60 -4.94 -8.45 -5.31
C PHE A 60 -3.66 -8.35 -4.47
N ASN A 61 -2.63 -9.11 -4.81
CA ASN A 61 -1.35 -9.04 -4.12
C ASN A 61 -0.64 -7.70 -4.36
N GLU A 62 -0.68 -7.17 -5.56
CA GLU A 62 -0.16 -5.83 -5.86
C GLU A 62 -0.89 -4.75 -5.04
N ALA A 63 -2.22 -4.86 -4.91
CA ALA A 63 -3.01 -3.95 -4.09
C ALA A 63 -2.60 -3.98 -2.62
N GLU A 64 -2.38 -5.17 -2.05
CA GLU A 64 -1.89 -5.33 -0.68
C GLU A 64 -0.52 -4.68 -0.50
N LEU A 65 0.40 -4.94 -1.41
CA LEU A 65 1.79 -4.51 -1.30
C LEU A 65 1.98 -3.00 -1.51
N ILE A 66 1.12 -2.34 -2.28
CA ILE A 66 1.26 -0.91 -2.55
C ILE A 66 0.90 -0.06 -1.32
N PHE A 67 -0.01 -0.53 -0.49
CA PHE A 67 -0.39 0.17 0.73
C PHE A 67 -0.70 -0.82 1.87
N PRO A 68 0.35 -1.45 2.46
CA PRO A 68 0.17 -2.49 3.48
C PRO A 68 -0.50 -2.00 4.77
N GLN A 69 -0.49 -0.69 5.04
CA GLN A 69 -1.08 -0.08 6.23
C GLN A 69 -2.56 0.27 6.05
N SER A 70 -3.11 0.10 4.86
CA SER A 70 -4.51 0.36 4.57
C SER A 70 -5.43 -0.64 5.28
N GLU A 71 -6.62 -0.20 5.63
CA GLU A 71 -7.70 -1.07 6.11
C GLU A 71 -8.10 -2.13 5.07
N TRP A 72 -7.87 -1.88 3.80
CA TRP A 72 -8.17 -2.77 2.68
C TRP A 72 -7.08 -3.81 2.42
N ALA A 73 -5.86 -3.63 2.97
CA ALA A 73 -4.76 -4.56 2.76
C ALA A 73 -5.10 -6.00 3.23
N PRO A 74 -5.70 -6.22 4.42
CA PRO A 74 -6.12 -7.55 4.83
C PRO A 74 -7.18 -8.16 3.90
N VAL A 75 -8.08 -7.36 3.36
CA VAL A 75 -9.10 -7.82 2.39
C VAL A 75 -8.43 -8.26 1.08
N ALA A 76 -7.48 -7.46 0.57
CA ALA A 76 -6.71 -7.82 -0.62
C ALA A 76 -5.90 -9.10 -0.41
N ALA A 77 -5.28 -9.28 0.76
CA ALA A 77 -4.56 -10.51 1.12
C ALA A 77 -5.48 -11.72 1.13
N LEU A 78 -6.67 -11.59 1.71
CA LEU A 78 -7.67 -12.65 1.73
C LEU A 78 -8.12 -13.02 0.33
N MET A 79 -8.35 -12.03 -0.53
CA MET A 79 -8.76 -12.24 -1.92
C MET A 79 -7.64 -12.90 -2.73
N THR A 80 -6.39 -12.57 -2.46
CA THR A 80 -5.22 -13.25 -3.06
C THR A 80 -5.24 -14.74 -2.73
N ALA A 81 -5.40 -15.08 -1.45
CA ALA A 81 -5.45 -16.46 -1.00
C ALA A 81 -6.66 -17.20 -1.60
N TYR A 82 -7.81 -16.55 -1.66
CA TYR A 82 -9.02 -17.13 -2.24
C TYR A 82 -8.87 -17.38 -3.74
N ALA A 83 -8.23 -16.47 -4.47
CA ALA A 83 -7.98 -16.64 -5.90
C ALA A 83 -7.04 -17.84 -6.17
N TYR A 84 -5.98 -18.01 -5.38
CA TYR A 84 -5.12 -19.18 -5.46
C TYR A 84 -5.84 -20.47 -5.11
N TYR A 85 -6.65 -20.47 -4.07
CA TYR A 85 -7.47 -21.62 -3.68
C TYR A 85 -8.43 -22.03 -4.82
N SER A 86 -9.08 -21.05 -5.44
CA SER A 86 -9.99 -21.30 -6.55
C SER A 86 -9.27 -21.92 -7.75
N GLN A 87 -8.03 -21.49 -8.01
CA GLN A 87 -7.21 -22.05 -9.09
C GLN A 87 -6.87 -23.52 -8.82
N ASP A 88 -6.45 -23.84 -7.60
CA ASP A 88 -6.11 -25.22 -7.22
C ASP A 88 -7.33 -26.14 -7.28
N TYR A 89 -8.47 -25.65 -6.83
CA TYR A 89 -9.73 -26.39 -6.89
C TYR A 89 -10.13 -26.73 -8.32
N TYR A 90 -10.04 -25.78 -9.23
CA TYR A 90 -10.34 -26.02 -10.65
C TYR A 90 -9.29 -26.90 -11.30
N GLY A 91 -8.02 -26.74 -10.94
CA GLY A 91 -6.93 -27.60 -11.40
C GLY A 91 -7.15 -29.06 -11.02
N ASP A 92 -7.50 -29.31 -9.76
CA ASP A 92 -7.81 -30.66 -9.27
C ASP A 92 -9.06 -31.24 -9.94
N ALA A 93 -10.09 -30.44 -10.14
CA ALA A 93 -11.32 -30.88 -10.81
C ALA A 93 -11.08 -31.29 -12.27
N ILE A 94 -10.18 -30.62 -12.98
CA ILE A 94 -9.83 -30.93 -14.37
C ILE A 94 -8.93 -32.18 -14.46
N SER A 95 -8.08 -32.43 -13.45
CA SER A 95 -7.18 -33.59 -13.46
C SER A 95 -7.87 -34.92 -13.19
N GLU A 96 -9.06 -34.90 -12.64
CA GLU A 96 -9.91 -36.08 -12.43
C GLU A 96 -10.80 -36.37 -13.67
#